data_7537ed1f624f168e83e45b48ddb6397c
#
_entry.id   7537ed1f624f168e83e45b48ddb6397c
#
_cell.length_a   1.000
_cell.length_b   1.000
_cell.length_c   1.000
_cell.angle_alpha   90.00
_cell.angle_beta   90.00
_cell.angle_gamma   90.00
#
_symmetry.space_group_name_H-M   'P 1'
#
loop_
_entity.id
_entity.type
_entity.pdbx_description
1 polymer ?
#
loop_
_entity_poly.entity_id
_entity_poly.type
_entity_poly.pdbx_seq_one_letter_code
_entity_poly.pdbx_strand_id
1 'polypeptide(L)'
;MITTALIPARYASTRLPAKLMLDLGGAPVIVRTYQAVLATGLFDEVYVVTDHSDIAHAIESVGGKVLISTESYDCGSDRIAAAAGSLDADIILNVQGDEPFIDRESLSALMDVFRNDTASHIDVASLMFVIDQPQDINNPNHVKVIVDQNNHALYFSRAPIPYVREADDRAVYYQHKGVYAFRKSALCAFPRLTMGPLEKAEKIEAIRFLESGRKIKMVETKIASIGIDTQQDIEKARALWALT
;
A
#
# COMPACT_ATOMS: atom_id res chain seq x y z
N MET A 1 -13.62 -4.17 17.14
CA MET A 1 -12.65 -4.44 16.07
C MET A 1 -11.50 -3.47 16.28
N ILE A 2 -10.39 -3.98 16.76
CA ILE A 2 -9.17 -3.20 17.03
C ILE A 2 -8.40 -3.06 15.71
N THR A 3 -8.01 -1.83 15.36
CA THR A 3 -7.43 -1.49 14.06
C THR A 3 -6.06 -0.84 14.25
N THR A 4 -5.05 -1.37 13.58
CA THR A 4 -3.68 -0.85 13.65
C THR A 4 -3.16 -0.54 12.26
N ALA A 5 -2.58 0.64 12.07
CA ALA A 5 -1.84 0.96 10.85
C ALA A 5 -0.34 0.69 11.05
N LEU A 6 0.26 -0.05 10.13
CA LEU A 6 1.68 -0.30 10.05
C LEU A 6 2.25 0.33 8.78
N ILE A 7 3.31 1.09 8.93
CA ILE A 7 3.99 1.81 7.84
C ILE A 7 5.39 1.22 7.71
N PRO A 8 5.62 0.25 6.80
CA PRO A 8 6.95 -0.29 6.58
C PRO A 8 7.87 0.77 5.99
N ALA A 9 9.04 0.93 6.58
CA ALA A 9 10.00 1.94 6.20
C ALA A 9 11.41 1.35 6.17
N ARG A 10 12.02 1.29 4.98
CA ARG A 10 13.42 0.92 4.81
C ARG A 10 14.23 2.12 4.36
N TYR A 11 15.43 2.27 4.91
CA TYR A 11 16.33 3.34 4.52
C TYR A 11 16.92 3.14 3.13
N ALA A 12 17.32 1.90 2.84
CA ALA A 12 17.87 1.55 1.53
C ALA A 12 16.80 1.58 0.43
N SER A 13 17.04 2.38 -0.59
CA SER A 13 16.22 2.46 -1.80
C SER A 13 17.13 2.54 -3.02
N THR A 14 16.88 1.69 -4.02
CA THR A 14 17.74 1.58 -5.22
C THR A 14 17.51 2.67 -6.24
N ARG A 15 16.26 3.10 -6.46
CA ARG A 15 15.87 4.11 -7.45
C ARG A 15 16.08 5.54 -6.96
N LEU A 16 15.85 5.79 -5.68
CA LEU A 16 15.97 7.10 -5.05
C LEU A 16 16.57 6.89 -3.64
N PRO A 17 17.89 7.05 -3.45
CA PRO A 17 18.57 6.78 -2.18
C PRO A 17 17.93 7.55 -1.02
N ALA A 18 17.74 6.88 0.12
CA ALA A 18 17.15 7.44 1.34
C ALA A 18 15.83 8.19 1.12
N LYS A 19 15.00 7.75 0.14
CA LYS A 19 13.79 8.46 -0.30
C LYS A 19 12.85 8.86 0.83
N LEU A 20 12.73 8.04 1.86
CA LEU A 20 11.85 8.30 3.00
C LEU A 20 12.34 9.43 3.91
N MET A 21 13.63 9.78 3.81
CA MET A 21 14.24 10.89 4.55
C MET A 21 14.34 12.18 3.73
N LEU A 22 13.92 12.18 2.46
CA LEU A 22 13.88 13.38 1.65
C LEU A 22 12.90 14.40 2.22
N ASP A 23 13.27 15.66 2.14
CA ASP A 23 12.40 16.76 2.59
C ASP A 23 11.16 16.90 1.70
N LEU A 24 10.01 16.97 2.37
CA LEU A 24 8.71 17.30 1.79
C LEU A 24 8.02 18.35 2.67
N GLY A 25 8.15 19.63 2.29
CA GLY A 25 7.55 20.73 3.02
C GLY A 25 8.06 20.89 4.46
N GLY A 26 9.38 20.76 4.67
CA GLY A 26 10.05 20.97 5.96
C GLY A 26 10.07 19.76 6.90
N ALA A 27 9.65 18.56 6.43
CA ALA A 27 9.80 17.30 7.17
C ALA A 27 10.08 16.13 6.23
N PRO A 28 10.71 15.04 6.71
CA PRO A 28 10.91 13.83 5.92
C PRO A 28 9.61 13.24 5.38
N VAL A 29 9.65 12.64 4.19
CA VAL A 29 8.52 11.94 3.56
C VAL A 29 7.84 10.97 4.53
N ILE A 30 8.62 10.16 5.26
CA ILE A 30 8.08 9.18 6.21
C ILE A 30 7.29 9.85 7.35
N VAL A 31 7.73 11.01 7.82
CA VAL A 31 7.01 11.78 8.84
C VAL A 31 5.69 12.30 8.29
N ARG A 32 5.67 12.77 7.03
CA ARG A 32 4.44 13.20 6.35
C ARG A 32 3.46 12.06 6.18
N THR A 33 3.93 10.90 5.75
CA THR A 33 3.09 9.69 5.64
C THR A 33 2.51 9.29 7.01
N TYR A 34 3.35 9.25 8.06
CA TYR A 34 2.90 8.94 9.41
C TYR A 34 1.83 9.93 9.88
N GLN A 35 2.08 11.23 9.73
CA GLN A 35 1.13 12.30 10.11
C GLN A 35 -0.17 12.21 9.32
N ALA A 36 -0.13 11.93 8.02
CA ALA A 36 -1.30 11.76 7.18
C ALA A 36 -2.18 10.60 7.66
N VAL A 37 -1.59 9.43 7.95
CA VAL A 37 -2.33 8.27 8.49
C VAL A 37 -2.92 8.59 9.86
N LEU A 38 -2.13 9.19 10.75
CA LEU A 38 -2.58 9.56 12.10
C LEU A 38 -3.75 10.56 12.05
N ALA A 39 -3.68 11.55 11.16
CA ALA A 39 -4.71 12.58 11.00
C ALA A 39 -6.06 12.02 10.51
N THR A 40 -6.10 10.81 9.93
CA THR A 40 -7.37 10.18 9.55
C THR A 40 -8.25 9.84 10.76
N GLY A 41 -7.65 9.58 11.93
CA GLY A 41 -8.37 9.19 13.14
C GLY A 41 -9.14 7.85 13.00
N LEU A 42 -8.70 6.97 12.10
CA LEU A 42 -9.37 5.69 11.81
C LEU A 42 -8.80 4.51 12.58
N PHE A 43 -7.62 4.66 13.17
CA PHE A 43 -6.85 3.57 13.78
C PHE A 43 -6.64 3.80 15.26
N ASP A 44 -6.75 2.72 16.05
CA ASP A 44 -6.46 2.73 17.47
C ASP A 44 -4.95 2.95 17.71
N GLU A 45 -4.13 2.43 16.81
CA GLU A 45 -2.68 2.55 16.86
C GLU A 45 -2.07 2.74 15.47
N VAL A 46 -1.00 3.56 15.40
CA VAL A 46 -0.20 3.77 14.17
C VAL A 46 1.28 3.61 14.51
N TYR A 47 1.96 2.72 13.79
CA TYR A 47 3.40 2.47 13.96
C TYR A 47 4.15 2.57 12.65
N VAL A 48 5.38 3.10 12.70
CA VAL A 48 6.36 2.91 11.65
C VAL A 48 7.22 1.68 11.98
N VAL A 49 7.38 0.77 11.03
CA VAL A 49 8.19 -0.44 11.18
C VAL A 49 9.48 -0.27 10.39
N THR A 50 10.61 -0.11 11.06
CA THR A 50 11.89 0.22 10.41
C THR A 50 13.07 -0.55 11.01
N ASP A 51 14.13 -0.67 10.22
CA ASP A 51 15.44 -1.21 10.60
C ASP A 51 16.50 -0.11 10.81
N HIS A 52 16.16 1.17 10.63
CA HIS A 52 17.13 2.25 10.59
C HIS A 52 16.88 3.31 11.66
N SER A 53 17.94 3.68 12.39
CA SER A 53 17.90 4.65 13.49
C SER A 53 17.43 6.03 13.06
N ASP A 54 17.84 6.52 11.88
CA ASP A 54 17.45 7.86 11.42
C ASP A 54 15.94 7.96 11.18
N ILE A 55 15.33 6.89 10.62
CA ILE A 55 13.88 6.84 10.44
C ILE A 55 13.20 6.79 11.81
N ALA A 56 13.71 5.95 12.72
CA ALA A 56 13.16 5.84 14.08
C ALA A 56 13.19 7.20 14.79
N HIS A 57 14.34 7.86 14.83
CA HIS A 57 14.50 9.19 15.45
C HIS A 57 13.59 10.25 14.80
N ALA A 58 13.43 10.24 13.47
CA ALA A 58 12.54 11.19 12.79
C ALA A 58 11.09 11.03 13.23
N ILE A 59 10.62 9.79 13.42
CA ILE A 59 9.26 9.50 13.88
C ILE A 59 9.10 9.81 15.38
N GLU A 60 10.05 9.40 16.21
CA GLU A 60 10.04 9.66 17.65
C GLU A 60 10.08 11.16 17.96
N SER A 61 10.81 11.96 17.16
CA SER A 61 10.89 13.41 17.32
C SER A 61 9.56 14.14 17.17
N VAL A 62 8.58 13.52 16.48
CA VAL A 62 7.21 14.03 16.35
C VAL A 62 6.20 13.29 17.26
N GLY A 63 6.69 12.55 18.26
CA GLY A 63 5.86 11.79 19.19
C GLY A 63 5.28 10.50 18.59
N GLY A 64 5.81 10.05 17.45
CA GLY A 64 5.35 8.85 16.76
C GLY A 64 5.85 7.55 17.40
N LYS A 65 5.17 6.45 17.10
CA LYS A 65 5.49 5.12 17.59
C LYS A 65 6.27 4.32 16.55
N VAL A 66 7.35 3.66 17.02
CA VAL A 66 8.25 2.88 16.16
C VAL A 66 8.32 1.43 16.64
N LEU A 67 8.32 0.50 15.71
CA LEU A 67 8.69 -0.89 15.92
C LEU A 67 10.00 -1.16 15.18
N ILE A 68 11.04 -1.52 15.92
CA ILE A 68 12.34 -1.87 15.33
C ILE A 68 12.28 -3.29 14.77
N SER A 69 12.68 -3.44 13.51
CA SER A 69 12.67 -4.70 12.77
C SER A 69 14.05 -4.90 12.15
N THR A 70 14.89 -5.70 12.78
CA THR A 70 16.30 -5.88 12.42
C THR A 70 16.52 -6.92 11.33
N GLU A 71 15.50 -7.70 10.99
CA GLU A 71 15.61 -8.74 9.96
C GLU A 71 15.45 -8.16 8.56
N SER A 72 16.05 -8.86 7.58
CA SER A 72 15.89 -8.55 6.16
C SER A 72 14.62 -9.23 5.63
N TYR A 73 13.82 -8.51 4.87
CA TYR A 73 12.56 -9.00 4.30
C TYR A 73 12.50 -8.74 2.80
N ASP A 74 11.87 -9.64 2.06
CA ASP A 74 11.72 -9.54 0.61
C ASP A 74 10.78 -8.40 0.21
N CYS A 75 9.72 -8.17 1.01
CA CYS A 75 8.75 -7.10 0.74
C CYS A 75 8.24 -6.42 2.02
N GLY A 76 7.45 -5.35 1.84
CA GLY A 76 6.86 -4.59 2.95
C GLY A 76 5.90 -5.43 3.78
N SER A 77 5.11 -6.30 3.13
CA SER A 77 4.15 -7.17 3.83
C SER A 77 4.83 -8.21 4.72
N ASP A 78 6.00 -8.77 4.34
CA ASP A 78 6.76 -9.68 5.21
C ASP A 78 7.26 -8.94 6.47
N ARG A 79 7.76 -7.70 6.33
CA ARG A 79 8.21 -6.87 7.46
C ARG A 79 7.08 -6.58 8.46
N ILE A 80 5.92 -6.16 7.97
CA ILE A 80 4.80 -5.85 8.86
C ILE A 80 4.15 -7.12 9.45
N ALA A 81 4.19 -8.25 8.74
CA ALA A 81 3.70 -9.52 9.26
C ALA A 81 4.49 -9.97 10.49
N ALA A 82 5.82 -9.80 10.48
CA ALA A 82 6.67 -10.09 11.63
C ALA A 82 6.32 -9.19 12.83
N ALA A 83 6.12 -7.90 12.59
CA ALA A 83 5.73 -6.94 13.63
C ALA A 83 4.31 -7.20 14.17
N ALA A 84 3.38 -7.59 13.30
CA ALA A 84 1.98 -7.81 13.62
C ALA A 84 1.73 -8.90 14.67
N GLY A 85 2.63 -9.90 14.75
CA GLY A 85 2.46 -11.04 15.65
C GLY A 85 2.27 -10.65 17.12
N SER A 86 2.96 -9.62 17.59
CA SER A 86 2.95 -9.14 18.98
C SER A 86 1.88 -8.10 19.28
N LEU A 87 1.17 -7.59 18.28
CA LEU A 87 0.19 -6.52 18.45
C LEU A 87 -1.18 -7.09 18.76
N ASP A 88 -1.95 -6.36 19.55
CA ASP A 88 -3.38 -6.63 19.75
C ASP A 88 -4.16 -5.86 18.66
N ALA A 89 -4.53 -6.57 17.61
CA ALA A 89 -5.26 -6.01 16.48
C ALA A 89 -6.10 -7.08 15.79
N ASP A 90 -7.28 -6.72 15.32
CA ASP A 90 -8.12 -7.56 14.45
C ASP A 90 -7.77 -7.33 12.98
N ILE A 91 -7.64 -6.04 12.60
CA ILE A 91 -7.34 -5.58 11.25
C ILE A 91 -6.06 -4.75 11.26
N ILE A 92 -5.18 -5.05 10.31
CA ILE A 92 -3.93 -4.33 10.10
C ILE A 92 -3.96 -3.67 8.73
N LEU A 93 -3.78 -2.35 8.72
CA LEU A 93 -3.55 -1.59 7.51
C LEU A 93 -2.05 -1.51 7.23
N ASN A 94 -1.67 -1.77 5.97
CA ASN A 94 -0.32 -1.52 5.43
C ASN A 94 -0.38 -0.29 4.54
N VAL A 95 0.23 0.81 4.98
CA VAL A 95 0.45 2.00 4.17
C VAL A 95 1.94 2.09 3.85
N GLN A 96 2.29 2.14 2.57
CA GLN A 96 3.70 2.28 2.19
C GLN A 96 4.26 3.61 2.69
N GLY A 97 5.50 3.61 3.19
CA GLY A 97 6.12 4.79 3.80
C GLY A 97 6.33 5.97 2.85
N ASP A 98 6.19 5.75 1.56
CA ASP A 98 6.32 6.72 0.47
C ASP A 98 5.00 7.27 -0.07
N GLU A 99 3.88 7.07 0.66
CA GLU A 99 2.52 7.53 0.33
C GLU A 99 2.05 8.71 1.22
N PRO A 100 2.67 9.90 1.14
CA PRO A 100 2.37 11.01 2.04
C PRO A 100 1.00 11.68 1.78
N PHE A 101 0.35 11.37 0.65
CA PHE A 101 -0.95 11.94 0.26
C PHE A 101 -2.10 10.94 0.46
N ILE A 102 -1.97 10.07 1.46
CA ILE A 102 -3.06 9.18 1.82
C ILE A 102 -4.24 9.99 2.41
N ASP A 103 -5.44 9.61 2.08
CA ASP A 103 -6.63 10.32 2.48
C ASP A 103 -7.59 9.47 3.34
N ARG A 104 -8.40 10.17 4.14
CA ARG A 104 -9.34 9.53 5.06
C ARG A 104 -10.46 8.78 4.34
N GLU A 105 -10.97 9.29 3.22
CA GLU A 105 -12.10 8.70 2.49
C GLU A 105 -11.70 7.31 1.94
N SER A 106 -10.54 7.23 1.27
CA SER A 106 -10.00 5.98 0.74
C SER A 106 -9.76 4.96 1.85
N LEU A 107 -9.14 5.37 2.98
CA LEU A 107 -8.88 4.45 4.07
C LEU A 107 -10.17 4.03 4.80
N SER A 108 -11.14 4.91 4.97
CA SER A 108 -12.44 4.55 5.56
C SER A 108 -13.16 3.52 4.70
N ALA A 109 -13.22 3.73 3.38
CA ALA A 109 -13.85 2.78 2.46
C ALA A 109 -13.17 1.40 2.51
N LEU A 110 -11.85 1.36 2.65
CA LEU A 110 -11.09 0.12 2.81
C LEU A 110 -11.44 -0.59 4.12
N MET A 111 -11.56 0.15 5.23
CA MET A 111 -11.93 -0.41 6.54
C MET A 111 -13.40 -0.87 6.58
N ASP A 112 -14.29 -0.22 5.84
CA ASP A 112 -15.70 -0.59 5.76
C ASP A 112 -15.93 -1.97 5.12
N VAL A 113 -14.99 -2.45 4.29
CA VAL A 113 -14.99 -3.82 3.78
C VAL A 113 -15.05 -4.82 4.93
N PHE A 114 -14.23 -4.63 5.97
CA PHE A 114 -14.17 -5.55 7.11
C PHE A 114 -15.29 -5.32 8.13
N ARG A 115 -15.75 -4.09 8.29
CA ARG A 115 -16.91 -3.77 9.15
C ARG A 115 -18.19 -4.42 8.63
N ASN A 116 -18.33 -4.50 7.30
CA ASN A 116 -19.50 -5.08 6.64
C ASN A 116 -19.39 -6.60 6.43
N ASP A 117 -18.19 -7.19 6.54
CA ASP A 117 -17.94 -8.62 6.39
C ASP A 117 -18.13 -9.36 7.71
N THR A 118 -19.39 -9.45 8.16
CA THR A 118 -19.76 -10.11 9.42
C THR A 118 -19.46 -11.61 9.44
N ALA A 119 -19.39 -12.25 8.27
CA ALA A 119 -19.08 -13.66 8.13
C ALA A 119 -17.57 -13.95 8.04
N SER A 120 -16.73 -12.90 8.09
CA SER A 120 -15.27 -13.01 8.03
C SER A 120 -14.74 -13.75 6.80
N HIS A 121 -15.33 -13.51 5.64
CA HIS A 121 -14.95 -14.13 4.37
C HIS A 121 -13.83 -13.40 3.64
N ILE A 122 -13.55 -12.14 4.00
CA ILE A 122 -12.54 -11.30 3.36
C ILE A 122 -11.30 -11.25 4.22
N ASP A 123 -10.23 -11.82 3.72
CA ASP A 123 -8.91 -11.83 4.37
C ASP A 123 -8.09 -10.56 4.08
N VAL A 124 -8.20 -10.06 2.83
CA VAL A 124 -7.38 -8.96 2.30
C VAL A 124 -8.25 -8.03 1.47
N ALA A 125 -8.05 -6.75 1.65
CA ALA A 125 -8.62 -5.72 0.77
C ALA A 125 -7.52 -4.74 0.33
N SER A 126 -7.68 -4.12 -0.85
CA SER A 126 -6.75 -3.14 -1.38
C SER A 126 -7.48 -2.08 -2.20
N LEU A 127 -6.78 -1.00 -2.55
CA LEU A 127 -7.34 0.12 -3.29
C LEU A 127 -7.04 0.02 -4.80
N MET A 128 -7.96 0.52 -5.60
CA MET A 128 -7.77 0.76 -7.04
C MET A 128 -8.41 2.08 -7.44
N PHE A 129 -7.95 2.67 -8.53
CA PHE A 129 -8.56 3.85 -9.13
C PHE A 129 -8.48 3.79 -10.66
N VAL A 130 -9.39 4.51 -11.31
CA VAL A 130 -9.45 4.57 -12.78
C VAL A 130 -8.23 5.30 -13.34
N ILE A 131 -7.62 4.76 -14.37
CA ILE A 131 -6.55 5.44 -15.12
C ILE A 131 -7.19 6.35 -16.14
N ASP A 132 -7.11 7.67 -15.91
CA ASP A 132 -7.70 8.69 -16.80
C ASP A 132 -6.80 9.07 -17.98
N GLN A 133 -5.48 8.87 -17.84
CA GLN A 133 -4.51 9.28 -18.85
C GLN A 133 -4.04 8.07 -19.67
N PRO A 134 -4.26 8.05 -21.01
CA PRO A 134 -3.90 6.91 -21.85
C PRO A 134 -2.42 6.51 -21.79
N GLN A 135 -1.51 7.48 -21.58
CA GLN A 135 -0.08 7.21 -21.46
C GLN A 135 0.25 6.37 -20.20
N ASP A 136 -0.55 6.48 -19.14
CA ASP A 136 -0.34 5.78 -17.89
C ASP A 136 -0.73 4.29 -17.98
N ILE A 137 -1.60 3.93 -18.92
CA ILE A 137 -1.98 2.52 -19.17
C ILE A 137 -0.74 1.71 -19.59
N ASN A 138 0.15 2.29 -20.42
CA ASN A 138 1.34 1.62 -20.90
C ASN A 138 2.54 1.75 -19.94
N ASN A 139 2.44 2.54 -18.89
CA ASN A 139 3.51 2.70 -17.91
C ASN A 139 3.62 1.46 -17.01
N PRO A 140 4.75 0.70 -17.04
CA PRO A 140 4.91 -0.51 -16.22
C PRO A 140 5.04 -0.22 -14.71
N ASN A 141 5.28 1.02 -14.31
CA ASN A 141 5.29 1.42 -12.90
C ASN A 141 3.87 1.57 -12.33
N HIS A 142 2.88 1.81 -13.18
CA HIS A 142 1.46 1.79 -12.84
C HIS A 142 0.95 0.35 -12.97
N VAL A 143 0.84 -0.35 -11.85
CA VAL A 143 0.34 -1.74 -11.84
C VAL A 143 -1.14 -1.72 -12.15
N LYS A 144 -1.55 -2.43 -13.22
CA LYS A 144 -2.97 -2.59 -13.56
C LYS A 144 -3.58 -3.73 -12.76
N VAL A 145 -4.86 -3.60 -12.43
CA VAL A 145 -5.65 -4.67 -11.81
C VAL A 145 -6.95 -4.85 -12.59
N ILE A 146 -7.31 -6.12 -12.83
CA ILE A 146 -8.65 -6.49 -13.34
C ILE A 146 -9.41 -7.19 -12.24
N VAL A 147 -10.72 -6.95 -12.20
CA VAL A 147 -11.61 -7.44 -11.15
C VAL A 147 -12.82 -8.19 -11.71
N ASP A 148 -13.40 -9.06 -10.89
CA ASP A 148 -14.69 -9.69 -11.16
C ASP A 148 -15.86 -8.73 -10.86
N GLN A 149 -17.08 -9.17 -11.11
CA GLN A 149 -18.31 -8.39 -10.86
C GLN A 149 -18.51 -8.04 -9.38
N ASN A 150 -17.84 -8.72 -8.48
CA ASN A 150 -17.86 -8.47 -7.04
C ASN A 150 -16.65 -7.66 -6.56
N ASN A 151 -15.87 -7.08 -7.48
CA ASN A 151 -14.62 -6.37 -7.19
C ASN A 151 -13.58 -7.24 -6.46
N HIS A 152 -13.50 -8.55 -6.75
CA HIS A 152 -12.33 -9.32 -6.35
C HIS A 152 -11.29 -9.28 -7.46
N ALA A 153 -10.03 -9.08 -7.09
CA ALA A 153 -8.94 -9.08 -8.04
C ALA A 153 -8.84 -10.43 -8.77
N LEU A 154 -8.84 -10.37 -10.10
CA LEU A 154 -8.58 -11.52 -10.97
C LEU A 154 -7.09 -11.64 -11.28
N TYR A 155 -6.41 -10.50 -11.53
CA TYR A 155 -4.98 -10.45 -11.75
C TYR A 155 -4.43 -9.03 -11.61
N PHE A 156 -3.13 -8.94 -11.30
CA PHE A 156 -2.33 -7.71 -11.29
C PHE A 156 -1.23 -7.82 -12.34
N SER A 157 -1.01 -6.77 -13.14
CA SER A 157 0.06 -6.80 -14.14
C SER A 157 0.69 -5.43 -14.39
N ARG A 158 1.97 -5.44 -14.71
CA ARG A 158 2.64 -4.26 -15.27
C ARG A 158 2.29 -4.03 -16.74
N ALA A 159 1.89 -5.09 -17.46
CA ALA A 159 1.36 -4.97 -18.82
C ALA A 159 -0.02 -4.28 -18.82
N PRO A 160 -0.42 -3.66 -19.93
CA PRO A 160 -1.78 -3.19 -20.13
C PRO A 160 -2.78 -4.35 -20.13
N ILE A 161 -3.64 -4.42 -19.13
CA ILE A 161 -4.76 -5.36 -19.03
C ILE A 161 -6.03 -4.62 -18.62
N PRO A 162 -7.23 -4.97 -19.20
CA PRO A 162 -7.45 -5.98 -20.24
C PRO A 162 -6.96 -5.58 -21.62
N TYR A 163 -6.79 -6.54 -22.54
CA TYR A 163 -6.55 -6.26 -23.95
C TYR A 163 -7.86 -5.95 -24.65
N VAL A 164 -7.98 -4.78 -25.27
CA VAL A 164 -9.13 -4.40 -26.08
C VAL A 164 -8.89 -4.91 -27.52
N ARG A 165 -9.72 -5.86 -27.95
CA ARG A 165 -9.54 -6.50 -29.24
C ARG A 165 -10.10 -5.66 -30.39
N GLU A 166 -11.31 -5.12 -30.19
CA GLU A 166 -12.02 -4.35 -31.24
C GLU A 166 -11.83 -2.85 -30.98
N ALA A 167 -11.55 -2.07 -32.02
CA ALA A 167 -11.21 -0.65 -31.88
C ALA A 167 -12.34 0.22 -31.30
N ASP A 168 -13.59 -0.22 -31.48
CA ASP A 168 -14.78 0.50 -30.98
C ASP A 168 -15.14 0.12 -29.53
N ASP A 169 -14.52 -0.93 -28.96
CA ASP A 169 -14.74 -1.34 -27.59
C ASP A 169 -13.98 -0.40 -26.64
N ARG A 170 -14.55 -0.21 -25.46
CA ARG A 170 -13.92 0.56 -24.38
C ARG A 170 -13.76 -0.30 -23.15
N ALA A 171 -12.55 -0.32 -22.60
CA ALA A 171 -12.28 -0.92 -21.30
C ALA A 171 -11.96 0.18 -20.27
N VAL A 172 -12.39 -0.04 -19.05
CA VAL A 172 -11.91 0.74 -17.90
C VAL A 172 -10.64 0.09 -17.42
N TYR A 173 -9.57 0.88 -17.33
CA TYR A 173 -8.30 0.44 -16.76
C TYR A 173 -8.19 0.93 -15.33
N TYR A 174 -7.93 0.02 -14.41
CA TYR A 174 -7.70 0.34 -13.00
C TYR A 174 -6.22 0.23 -12.67
N GLN A 175 -5.70 1.23 -11.97
CA GLN A 175 -4.40 1.15 -11.32
C GLN A 175 -4.58 0.66 -9.88
N HIS A 176 -3.80 -0.34 -9.51
CA HIS A 176 -3.68 -0.79 -8.13
C HIS A 176 -2.86 0.22 -7.30
N LYS A 177 -3.35 0.56 -6.11
CA LYS A 177 -2.67 1.36 -5.12
C LYS A 177 -2.16 0.45 -4.01
N GLY A 178 -0.87 0.48 -3.72
CA GLY A 178 -0.19 -0.42 -2.78
C GLY A 178 -0.55 -0.25 -1.30
N VAL A 179 -1.80 0.05 -1.01
CA VAL A 179 -2.36 0.13 0.34
C VAL A 179 -3.24 -1.09 0.58
N TYR A 180 -2.96 -1.82 1.63
CA TYR A 180 -3.68 -3.06 1.94
C TYR A 180 -4.24 -3.02 3.36
N ALA A 181 -5.42 -3.57 3.53
CA ALA A 181 -5.95 -3.94 4.83
C ALA A 181 -6.08 -5.46 4.92
N PHE A 182 -5.66 -6.02 6.04
CA PHE A 182 -5.61 -7.46 6.28
C PHE A 182 -6.35 -7.81 7.57
N ARG A 183 -7.03 -8.94 7.60
CA ARG A 183 -7.20 -9.61 8.89
C ARG A 183 -5.82 -9.99 9.41
N LYS A 184 -5.55 -9.77 10.69
CA LYS A 184 -4.26 -10.08 11.31
C LYS A 184 -3.81 -11.51 11.02
N SER A 185 -4.72 -12.47 11.08
CA SER A 185 -4.43 -13.89 10.80
C SER A 185 -3.92 -14.12 9.37
N ALA A 186 -4.50 -13.42 8.38
CA ALA A 186 -4.10 -13.51 6.98
C ALA A 186 -2.71 -12.89 6.76
N LEU A 187 -2.45 -11.73 7.37
CA LEU A 187 -1.13 -11.09 7.32
C LEU A 187 -0.05 -11.97 7.96
N CYS A 188 -0.28 -12.51 9.16
CA CYS A 188 0.66 -13.39 9.84
C CYS A 188 0.90 -14.72 9.09
N ALA A 189 -0.03 -15.12 8.23
CA ALA A 189 0.14 -16.30 7.37
C ALA A 189 0.94 -15.99 6.09
N PHE A 190 1.03 -14.73 5.66
CA PHE A 190 1.66 -14.31 4.41
C PHE A 190 3.12 -14.81 4.23
N PRO A 191 4.02 -14.70 5.23
CA PRO A 191 5.41 -15.19 5.08
C PRO A 191 5.53 -16.71 4.87
N ARG A 192 4.47 -17.47 5.17
CA ARG A 192 4.43 -18.92 4.94
C ARG A 192 3.96 -19.29 3.53
N LEU A 193 3.44 -18.33 2.78
CA LEU A 193 3.03 -18.54 1.39
C LEU A 193 4.28 -18.55 0.51
N THR A 194 4.39 -19.55 -0.34
CA THR A 194 5.52 -19.65 -1.28
C THR A 194 5.37 -18.60 -2.37
N MET A 195 6.44 -17.82 -2.62
CA MET A 195 6.51 -16.92 -3.77
C MET A 195 6.44 -17.73 -5.06
N GLY A 196 5.36 -17.53 -5.82
CA GLY A 196 5.10 -18.24 -7.06
C GLY A 196 5.79 -17.63 -8.28
N PRO A 197 5.65 -18.26 -9.45
CA PRO A 197 6.27 -17.79 -10.69
C PRO A 197 5.72 -16.45 -11.18
N LEU A 198 4.44 -16.17 -10.96
CA LEU A 198 3.81 -14.92 -11.41
C LEU A 198 4.28 -13.73 -10.54
N GLU A 199 4.32 -13.89 -9.21
CA GLU A 199 4.90 -12.86 -8.33
C GLU A 199 6.36 -12.60 -8.68
N LYS A 200 7.15 -13.66 -8.96
CA LYS A 200 8.56 -13.52 -9.37
C LYS A 200 8.71 -12.72 -10.66
N ALA A 201 7.81 -12.91 -11.62
CA ALA A 201 7.84 -12.23 -12.91
C ALA A 201 7.43 -10.76 -12.80
N GLU A 202 6.29 -10.50 -12.18
CA GLU A 202 5.69 -9.16 -12.09
C GLU A 202 6.30 -8.30 -10.96
N LYS A 203 6.91 -8.93 -9.93
CA LYS A 203 7.38 -8.25 -8.71
C LYS A 203 6.28 -7.47 -8.01
N ILE A 204 5.12 -8.11 -7.86
CA ILE A 204 3.92 -7.59 -7.20
C ILE A 204 3.52 -8.57 -6.10
N GLU A 205 3.70 -8.19 -4.83
CA GLU A 205 3.47 -9.08 -3.67
C GLU A 205 2.01 -9.58 -3.54
N ALA A 206 1.03 -8.78 -4.01
CA ALA A 206 -0.37 -9.16 -3.99
C ALA A 206 -0.66 -10.44 -4.80
N ILE A 207 0.13 -10.73 -5.82
CA ILE A 207 -0.02 -11.93 -6.64
C ILE A 207 0.18 -13.21 -5.80
N ARG A 208 1.00 -13.18 -4.75
CA ARG A 208 1.20 -14.32 -3.85
C ARG A 208 -0.11 -14.82 -3.24
N PHE A 209 -1.02 -13.91 -2.87
CA PHE A 209 -2.35 -14.28 -2.40
C PHE A 209 -3.16 -14.98 -3.50
N LEU A 210 -3.14 -14.43 -4.72
CA LEU A 210 -3.88 -15.02 -5.84
C LEU A 210 -3.34 -16.40 -6.22
N GLU A 211 -2.01 -16.55 -6.31
CA GLU A 211 -1.35 -17.84 -6.59
C GLU A 211 -1.61 -18.88 -5.48
N SER A 212 -1.91 -18.45 -4.26
CA SER A 212 -2.30 -19.33 -3.15
C SER A 212 -3.82 -19.60 -3.08
N GLY A 213 -4.60 -19.18 -4.07
CA GLY A 213 -6.04 -19.36 -4.14
C GLY A 213 -6.87 -18.43 -3.24
N ARG A 214 -6.24 -17.41 -2.67
CA ARG A 214 -6.93 -16.40 -1.84
C ARG A 214 -7.47 -15.27 -2.69
N LYS A 215 -8.53 -14.62 -2.17
CA LYS A 215 -9.16 -13.48 -2.84
C LYS A 215 -8.73 -12.17 -2.20
N ILE A 216 -8.56 -11.14 -3.03
CA ILE A 216 -8.33 -9.76 -2.60
C ILE A 216 -9.55 -8.94 -3.01
N LYS A 217 -10.23 -8.32 -2.06
CA LYS A 217 -11.30 -7.38 -2.32
C LYS A 217 -10.72 -6.04 -2.75
N MET A 218 -11.06 -5.57 -3.93
CA MET A 218 -10.65 -4.25 -4.42
C MET A 218 -11.71 -3.20 -4.10
N VAL A 219 -11.24 -2.04 -3.63
CA VAL A 219 -12.07 -0.87 -3.33
C VAL A 219 -11.67 0.25 -4.27
N GLU A 220 -12.63 0.75 -5.05
CA GLU A 220 -12.39 1.88 -5.93
C GLU A 220 -12.32 3.18 -5.12
N THR A 221 -11.27 3.96 -5.35
CA THR A 221 -11.11 5.33 -4.83
C THR A 221 -11.07 6.33 -5.97
N LYS A 222 -11.55 7.55 -5.73
CA LYS A 222 -11.46 8.66 -6.69
C LYS A 222 -10.16 9.45 -6.57
N ILE A 223 -9.39 9.21 -5.50
CA ILE A 223 -8.20 9.97 -5.18
C ILE A 223 -6.97 9.19 -5.65
N ALA A 224 -6.36 9.67 -6.72
CA ALA A 224 -5.04 9.22 -7.12
C ALA A 224 -4.02 9.72 -6.08
N SER A 225 -3.16 8.83 -5.57
CA SER A 225 -2.05 9.25 -4.72
C SER A 225 -0.76 9.31 -5.51
N ILE A 226 0.16 10.15 -5.05
CA ILE A 226 1.51 10.24 -5.60
C ILE A 226 2.43 9.47 -4.65
N GLY A 227 2.72 8.21 -5.00
CA GLY A 227 3.80 7.46 -4.36
C GLY A 227 5.16 8.01 -4.80
N ILE A 228 6.10 8.16 -3.86
CA ILE A 228 7.42 8.75 -4.15
C ILE A 228 8.42 7.64 -4.41
N ASP A 229 8.68 7.35 -5.69
CA ASP A 229 9.61 6.31 -6.12
C ASP A 229 10.81 6.84 -6.91
N THR A 230 10.65 7.98 -7.57
CA THR A 230 11.66 8.60 -8.44
C THR A 230 11.89 10.05 -8.09
N GLN A 231 12.96 10.65 -8.67
CA GLN A 231 13.24 12.08 -8.52
C GLN A 231 12.07 12.95 -9.05
N GLN A 232 11.42 12.51 -10.13
CA GLN A 232 10.26 13.23 -10.68
C GLN A 232 9.07 13.19 -9.71
N ASP A 233 8.88 12.09 -9.00
CA ASP A 233 7.76 11.96 -8.05
C ASP A 233 7.93 12.89 -6.85
N ILE A 234 9.15 13.01 -6.29
CA ILE A 234 9.39 13.95 -5.18
C ILE A 234 9.22 15.40 -5.62
N GLU A 235 9.58 15.75 -6.86
CA GLU A 235 9.37 17.10 -7.39
C GLU A 235 7.88 17.41 -7.57
N LYS A 236 7.10 16.46 -8.12
CA LYS A 236 5.63 16.57 -8.19
C LYS A 236 5.00 16.66 -6.79
N ALA A 237 5.46 15.84 -5.86
CA ALA A 237 5.00 15.84 -4.49
C ALA A 237 5.24 17.20 -3.80
N ARG A 238 6.43 17.80 -3.99
CA ARG A 238 6.76 19.13 -3.47
C ARG A 238 5.88 20.23 -4.06
N ALA A 239 5.64 20.16 -5.38
CA ALA A 239 4.75 21.12 -6.04
C ALA A 239 3.31 21.03 -5.50
N LEU A 240 2.80 19.82 -5.30
CA LEU A 240 1.47 19.60 -4.71
C LEU A 240 1.43 20.06 -3.25
N TRP A 241 2.47 19.72 -2.46
CA TRP A 241 2.55 20.11 -1.05
C TRP A 241 2.53 21.63 -0.83
N ALA A 242 3.14 22.38 -1.74
CA ALA A 242 3.15 23.85 -1.69
C ALA A 242 1.77 24.48 -1.93
N LEU A 243 0.77 23.71 -2.38
CA LEU A 243 -0.59 24.16 -2.63
C LEU A 243 -1.55 23.81 -1.48
N THR A 244 -1.11 23.01 -0.50
CA THR A 244 -1.89 22.60 0.68
C THR A 244 -1.54 23.43 1.90
#